data_6c9c347ee8f8777892545a2e4a10adf2
#
_entry.id   6c9c347ee8f8777892545a2e4a10adf2
#
_cell.length_a   1.000
_cell.length_b   1.000
_cell.length_c   1.000
_cell.angle_alpha   90.00
_cell.angle_beta   90.00
_cell.angle_gamma   90.00
#
_symmetry.space_group_name_H-M   'P 1'
#
loop_
_entity.id
_entity.type
_entity.pdbx_description
1 polymer ?
#
loop_
_entity_poly.entity_id
_entity_poly.type
_entity_poly.pdbx_seq_one_letter_code
_entity_poly.pdbx_strand_id
1 'polypeptide(L)'
;MVISWVQQSVVCHMKIRRHLFASAWVLCLTPVGAFSQKTVKPSSADTAWLAVTAVATPASSASKTTVQKTAADVQAAAQQFAAQQKSIAQSARDFYVTFPADARVPQAKKLEATSLLLSTWPTPADRGKAAFQTAVVYANDTTNPPKDRFEVSALLAAQQFKIQRNGRALSDDPVAHEKAADRLFAEFGATPQSFDYYLRIADAADAETSNRVARRVASAPASAAQKKQAQVAIDRHALVGKPLSLTLKSADGKALDLRQAGKVTVLYVWSAQHSAADWAALARTKQAAPPNTEWVCVALDTTAAELAQVSGKAPAKSTHCVLNQTQRAELVKALKVRRLPFVYVVEGKGNLAGYGRPMDLPTLLASVNR
;
A
#
# COMPACT_ATOMS: atom_id res chain seq x y z
N MET A 1 -0.92 -5.63 4.74
CA MET A 1 -0.07 -4.82 3.85
C MET A 1 -0.82 -4.22 2.66
N VAL A 2 -1.70 -4.96 2.00
CA VAL A 2 -2.50 -4.48 0.85
C VAL A 2 -3.63 -3.54 1.25
N ILE A 3 -4.17 -3.66 2.47
CA ILE A 3 -5.17 -2.69 3.00
C ILE A 3 -4.61 -1.27 2.99
N SER A 4 -3.31 -1.09 3.28
CA SER A 4 -2.64 0.23 3.19
C SER A 4 -2.59 0.78 1.76
N TRP A 5 -2.42 -0.08 0.77
CA TRP A 5 -2.32 0.33 -0.64
C TRP A 5 -3.66 0.83 -1.19
N VAL A 6 -4.72 0.08 -0.90
CA VAL A 6 -6.09 0.41 -1.33
C VAL A 6 -6.64 1.58 -0.52
N GLN A 7 -6.44 1.61 0.80
CA GLN A 7 -6.88 2.71 1.65
C GLN A 7 -6.17 4.04 1.32
N GLN A 8 -4.88 4.04 0.98
CA GLN A 8 -4.20 5.27 0.57
C GLN A 8 -4.73 5.81 -0.76
N SER A 9 -5.11 4.97 -1.71
CA SER A 9 -5.72 5.43 -2.97
C SER A 9 -7.11 6.02 -2.75
N VAL A 10 -7.94 5.41 -1.90
CA VAL A 10 -9.29 5.89 -1.57
C VAL A 10 -9.23 7.14 -0.68
N VAL A 11 -8.33 7.18 0.31
CA VAL A 11 -8.19 8.32 1.24
C VAL A 11 -7.59 9.56 0.56
N CYS A 12 -6.71 9.39 -0.42
CA CYS A 12 -6.14 10.54 -1.15
C CYS A 12 -7.21 11.27 -1.99
N HIS A 13 -8.17 10.53 -2.56
CA HIS A 13 -9.30 11.16 -3.29
C HIS A 13 -10.35 11.79 -2.37
N MET A 14 -10.49 11.31 -1.13
CA MET A 14 -11.44 11.89 -0.16
C MET A 14 -10.91 13.16 0.54
N LYS A 15 -9.60 13.36 0.67
CA LYS A 15 -9.03 14.57 1.31
C LYS A 15 -9.26 15.86 0.52
N ILE A 16 -9.50 15.79 -0.78
CA ILE A 16 -9.73 17.00 -1.61
C ILE A 16 -11.16 17.56 -1.45
N ARG A 17 -12.11 16.83 -0.86
CA ARG A 17 -13.49 17.29 -0.68
C ARG A 17 -13.88 17.72 0.75
N ARG A 18 -12.95 17.86 1.68
CA ARG A 18 -13.26 18.13 3.12
C ARG A 18 -13.53 19.59 3.50
N HIS A 19 -13.72 20.50 2.58
CA HIS A 19 -13.96 21.92 2.92
C HIS A 19 -15.39 22.43 2.76
N LEU A 20 -16.39 21.59 2.73
CA LEU A 20 -17.79 22.06 2.86
C LEU A 20 -18.62 20.99 3.58
N PHE A 21 -19.17 21.36 4.70
CA PHE A 21 -20.18 20.74 5.58
C PHE A 21 -19.67 20.29 6.96
N ALA A 22 -19.58 21.29 7.85
CA ALA A 22 -19.69 21.09 9.29
C ALA A 22 -21.15 21.40 9.67
N SER A 23 -21.92 20.39 10.08
CA SER A 23 -23.12 20.58 10.93
C SER A 23 -23.41 19.28 11.65
N ALA A 24 -23.57 19.40 12.95
CA ALA A 24 -23.74 18.35 13.95
C ALA A 24 -25.08 17.60 13.82
N TRP A 25 -25.03 16.27 14.07
CA TRP A 25 -26.11 15.54 14.71
C TRP A 25 -25.56 14.42 15.57
N VAL A 26 -25.82 14.52 16.87
CA VAL A 26 -25.63 13.47 17.88
C VAL A 26 -26.84 12.56 17.81
N LEU A 27 -26.67 11.26 17.63
CA LEU A 27 -27.74 10.27 17.81
C LEU A 27 -27.21 9.04 18.56
N CYS A 28 -27.97 8.73 19.63
CA CYS A 28 -27.80 7.65 20.59
C CYS A 28 -27.76 6.26 19.92
N LEU A 29 -26.83 5.43 20.34
CA LEU A 29 -26.75 4.00 19.99
C LEU A 29 -27.62 3.18 20.94
N THR A 30 -28.67 2.57 20.41
CA THR A 30 -29.34 1.41 21.00
C THR A 30 -29.00 0.16 20.17
N PRO A 31 -28.82 -1.03 20.78
CA PRO A 31 -28.53 -2.24 20.04
C PRO A 31 -29.74 -2.72 19.27
N VAL A 32 -29.65 -2.75 17.95
CA VAL A 32 -30.74 -3.23 17.08
C VAL A 32 -30.57 -4.72 16.84
N GLY A 33 -31.59 -5.48 17.25
CA GLY A 33 -31.77 -6.89 16.93
C GLY A 33 -31.87 -7.12 15.41
N ALA A 34 -31.52 -8.33 14.99
CA ALA A 34 -31.56 -8.78 13.60
C ALA A 34 -33.02 -8.70 13.05
N PHE A 35 -33.34 -7.60 12.41
CA PHE A 35 -34.55 -7.47 11.60
C PHE A 35 -34.24 -7.85 10.16
N SER A 36 -34.95 -8.81 9.62
CA SER A 36 -35.08 -9.07 8.18
C SER A 36 -35.65 -7.81 7.52
N GLN A 37 -34.81 -6.94 7.00
CA GLN A 37 -35.24 -5.75 6.28
C GLN A 37 -35.82 -6.17 4.93
N LYS A 38 -37.15 -6.13 4.78
CA LYS A 38 -37.76 -5.92 3.46
C LYS A 38 -37.17 -4.63 2.89
N THR A 39 -36.37 -4.75 1.83
CA THR A 39 -35.79 -3.59 1.11
C THR A 39 -36.97 -2.79 0.51
N VAL A 40 -37.37 -1.73 1.19
CA VAL A 40 -38.27 -0.72 0.63
C VAL A 40 -37.50 -0.03 -0.50
N LYS A 41 -38.01 -0.11 -1.73
CA LYS A 41 -37.44 0.60 -2.90
C LYS A 41 -37.42 2.10 -2.59
N PRO A 42 -36.28 2.78 -2.68
CA PRO A 42 -36.21 4.22 -2.44
C PRO A 42 -37.12 4.98 -3.41
N SER A 43 -37.84 5.97 -2.89
CA SER A 43 -38.84 6.74 -3.64
C SER A 43 -38.22 7.75 -4.62
N SER A 44 -36.95 8.08 -4.50
CA SER A 44 -36.27 9.00 -5.41
C SER A 44 -34.83 8.57 -5.67
N ALA A 45 -34.27 8.99 -6.82
CA ALA A 45 -32.90 8.75 -7.19
C ALA A 45 -31.91 9.37 -6.18
N ASP A 46 -32.24 10.52 -5.61
CA ASP A 46 -31.39 11.18 -4.61
C ASP A 46 -31.31 10.40 -3.30
N THR A 47 -32.43 9.90 -2.82
CA THR A 47 -32.49 9.04 -1.62
C THR A 47 -31.72 7.74 -1.85
N ALA A 48 -31.86 7.12 -3.03
CA ALA A 48 -31.13 5.94 -3.39
C ALA A 48 -29.62 6.20 -3.47
N TRP A 49 -29.22 7.32 -4.06
CA TRP A 49 -27.81 7.70 -4.15
C TRP A 49 -27.18 7.99 -2.79
N LEU A 50 -27.91 8.67 -1.90
CA LEU A 50 -27.45 8.89 -0.53
C LEU A 50 -27.22 7.57 0.20
N ALA A 51 -28.09 6.56 0.00
CA ALA A 51 -27.88 5.23 0.56
C ALA A 51 -26.59 4.56 0.01
N VAL A 52 -26.33 4.64 -1.30
CA VAL A 52 -25.09 4.14 -1.92
C VAL A 52 -23.86 4.81 -1.31
N THR A 53 -23.87 6.14 -1.18
CA THR A 53 -22.73 6.90 -0.66
C THR A 53 -22.54 6.71 0.85
N ALA A 54 -23.60 6.50 1.62
CA ALA A 54 -23.52 6.21 3.05
C ALA A 54 -22.83 4.88 3.32
N VAL A 55 -23.13 3.82 2.54
CA VAL A 55 -22.46 2.53 2.65
C VAL A 55 -21.00 2.62 2.19
N ALA A 56 -20.71 3.46 1.18
CA ALA A 56 -19.38 3.67 0.65
C ALA A 56 -18.47 4.51 1.57
N THR A 57 -19.05 5.27 2.50
CA THR A 57 -18.29 6.08 3.44
C THR A 57 -17.86 5.21 4.63
N PRO A 58 -16.57 4.96 4.84
CA PRO A 58 -16.15 4.20 6.00
C PRO A 58 -16.59 4.91 7.27
N ALA A 59 -17.26 4.17 8.17
CA ALA A 59 -17.56 4.69 9.50
C ALA A 59 -16.25 5.20 10.12
N SER A 60 -16.26 6.44 10.55
CA SER A 60 -15.10 7.15 11.12
C SER A 60 -14.70 6.62 12.51
N SER A 61 -14.77 5.34 12.75
CA SER A 61 -14.35 4.68 13.98
C SER A 61 -12.85 4.33 13.92
N ALA A 62 -12.02 5.31 13.61
CA ALA A 62 -10.60 5.20 13.93
C ALA A 62 -10.42 5.43 15.44
N SER A 63 -10.82 4.46 16.25
CA SER A 63 -10.31 4.33 17.60
C SER A 63 -8.78 4.21 17.48
N LYS A 64 -8.07 5.22 17.99
CA LYS A 64 -6.60 5.27 18.02
C LYS A 64 -6.00 4.28 19.03
N THR A 65 -6.77 3.29 19.45
CA THR A 65 -6.26 2.25 20.33
C THR A 65 -5.40 1.32 19.48
N THR A 66 -4.12 1.42 19.67
CA THR A 66 -3.09 0.54 19.08
C THR A 66 -3.16 -0.84 19.76
N VAL A 67 -4.31 -1.49 19.66
CA VAL A 67 -4.44 -2.89 20.07
C VAL A 67 -3.74 -3.73 19.00
N GLN A 68 -2.80 -4.52 19.44
CA GLN A 68 -2.03 -5.43 18.62
C GLN A 68 -2.99 -6.45 17.99
N LYS A 69 -3.29 -6.28 16.68
CA LYS A 69 -4.20 -7.17 15.95
C LYS A 69 -3.55 -8.54 15.75
N THR A 70 -4.22 -9.59 16.19
CA THR A 70 -3.83 -10.97 15.88
C THR A 70 -4.01 -11.29 14.39
N ALA A 71 -3.46 -12.39 13.90
CA ALA A 71 -3.71 -12.85 12.53
C ALA A 71 -5.21 -13.09 12.29
N ALA A 72 -5.95 -13.56 13.29
CA ALA A 72 -7.40 -13.74 13.24
C ALA A 72 -8.13 -12.39 13.10
N ASP A 73 -7.71 -11.35 13.84
CA ASP A 73 -8.29 -10.00 13.73
C ASP A 73 -8.06 -9.40 12.34
N VAL A 74 -6.88 -9.62 11.75
CA VAL A 74 -6.57 -9.16 10.38
C VAL A 74 -7.43 -9.89 9.37
N GLN A 75 -7.65 -11.19 9.52
CA GLN A 75 -8.50 -11.96 8.66
C GLN A 75 -9.97 -11.55 8.79
N ALA A 76 -10.48 -11.38 10.01
CA ALA A 76 -11.83 -10.90 10.26
C ALA A 76 -12.06 -9.52 9.67
N ALA A 77 -11.13 -8.59 9.85
CA ALA A 77 -11.21 -7.26 9.24
C ALA A 77 -11.20 -7.32 7.71
N ALA A 78 -10.42 -8.22 7.11
CA ALA A 78 -10.41 -8.42 5.65
C ALA A 78 -11.73 -8.98 5.14
N GLN A 79 -12.33 -9.92 5.85
CA GLN A 79 -13.66 -10.47 5.52
C GLN A 79 -14.75 -9.43 5.64
N GLN A 80 -14.74 -8.63 6.72
CA GLN A 80 -15.67 -7.52 6.92
C GLN A 80 -15.54 -6.48 5.81
N PHE A 81 -14.31 -6.11 5.44
CA PHE A 81 -14.05 -5.22 4.31
C PHE A 81 -14.61 -5.79 3.00
N ALA A 82 -14.35 -7.07 2.71
CA ALA A 82 -14.88 -7.71 1.50
C ALA A 82 -16.41 -7.74 1.47
N ALA A 83 -17.06 -8.01 2.60
CA ALA A 83 -18.51 -7.97 2.73
C ALA A 83 -19.07 -6.56 2.51
N GLN A 84 -18.45 -5.54 3.09
CA GLN A 84 -18.81 -4.13 2.86
C GLN A 84 -18.68 -3.76 1.38
N GLN A 85 -17.59 -4.14 0.72
CA GLN A 85 -17.40 -3.87 -0.70
C GLN A 85 -18.48 -4.53 -1.58
N LYS A 86 -18.90 -5.75 -1.25
CA LYS A 86 -20.04 -6.40 -1.95
C LYS A 86 -21.33 -5.64 -1.76
N SER A 87 -21.61 -5.16 -0.55
CA SER A 87 -22.79 -4.36 -0.26
C SER A 87 -22.80 -3.05 -1.06
N ILE A 88 -21.65 -2.37 -1.14
CA ILE A 88 -21.49 -1.15 -1.96
C ILE A 88 -21.77 -1.46 -3.44
N ALA A 89 -21.18 -2.54 -3.96
CA ALA A 89 -21.39 -2.94 -5.35
C ALA A 89 -22.84 -3.24 -5.66
N GLN A 90 -23.52 -3.96 -4.76
CA GLN A 90 -24.94 -4.28 -4.92
C GLN A 90 -25.81 -3.00 -4.89
N SER A 91 -25.58 -2.12 -3.93
CA SER A 91 -26.33 -0.85 -3.84
C SER A 91 -26.11 0.03 -5.08
N ALA A 92 -24.89 0.07 -5.61
CA ALA A 92 -24.57 0.79 -6.83
C ALA A 92 -25.28 0.19 -8.06
N ARG A 93 -25.34 -1.14 -8.14
CA ARG A 93 -26.06 -1.86 -9.19
C ARG A 93 -27.56 -1.59 -9.10
N ASP A 94 -28.16 -1.71 -7.92
CA ASP A 94 -29.59 -1.46 -7.70
C ASP A 94 -29.96 -0.03 -8.09
N PHE A 95 -29.06 0.94 -7.82
CA PHE A 95 -29.25 2.32 -8.21
C PHE A 95 -29.40 2.46 -9.73
N TYR A 96 -28.44 2.03 -10.52
CA TYR A 96 -28.49 2.27 -11.96
C TYR A 96 -29.53 1.40 -12.69
N VAL A 97 -29.90 0.25 -12.12
CA VAL A 97 -31.00 -0.57 -12.63
C VAL A 97 -32.33 0.09 -12.39
N THR A 98 -32.51 0.74 -11.24
CA THR A 98 -33.76 1.41 -10.86
C THR A 98 -33.90 2.79 -11.54
N PHE A 99 -32.79 3.49 -11.75
CA PHE A 99 -32.73 4.86 -12.28
C PHE A 99 -31.80 4.96 -13.50
N PRO A 100 -32.11 4.26 -14.62
CA PRO A 100 -31.18 4.13 -15.74
C PRO A 100 -30.91 5.45 -16.48
N ALA A 101 -31.78 6.45 -16.35
CA ALA A 101 -31.63 7.77 -16.96
C ALA A 101 -30.95 8.81 -16.03
N ASP A 102 -30.54 8.43 -14.81
CA ASP A 102 -29.90 9.35 -13.88
C ASP A 102 -28.47 9.67 -14.30
N ALA A 103 -28.08 10.92 -14.20
CA ALA A 103 -26.74 11.39 -14.60
C ALA A 103 -25.59 10.72 -13.80
N ARG A 104 -25.88 10.09 -12.67
CA ARG A 104 -24.91 9.38 -11.82
C ARG A 104 -24.69 7.92 -12.22
N VAL A 105 -25.42 7.40 -13.21
CA VAL A 105 -25.28 6.01 -13.70
C VAL A 105 -23.82 5.63 -14.02
N PRO A 106 -23.02 6.45 -14.74
CA PRO A 106 -21.62 6.12 -14.98
C PRO A 106 -20.80 5.98 -13.68
N GLN A 107 -21.06 6.85 -12.70
CA GLN A 107 -20.42 6.78 -11.39
C GLN A 107 -20.84 5.55 -10.60
N ALA A 108 -22.10 5.15 -10.65
CA ALA A 108 -22.60 3.94 -10.01
C ALA A 108 -21.99 2.68 -10.63
N LYS A 109 -21.92 2.59 -11.96
CA LYS A 109 -21.24 1.49 -12.66
C LYS A 109 -19.75 1.39 -12.31
N LYS A 110 -19.05 2.53 -12.21
CA LYS A 110 -17.66 2.57 -11.73
C LYS A 110 -17.55 2.03 -10.31
N LEU A 111 -18.45 2.47 -9.44
CA LEU A 111 -18.46 2.05 -8.04
C LEU A 111 -18.72 0.55 -7.90
N GLU A 112 -19.65 -0.01 -8.67
CA GLU A 112 -19.87 -1.45 -8.74
C GLU A 112 -18.58 -2.18 -9.17
N ALA A 113 -17.99 -1.82 -10.29
CA ALA A 113 -16.80 -2.46 -10.84
C ALA A 113 -15.62 -2.44 -9.86
N THR A 114 -15.35 -1.27 -9.25
CA THR A 114 -14.25 -1.11 -8.29
C THR A 114 -14.51 -1.87 -6.99
N SER A 115 -15.73 -1.81 -6.47
CA SER A 115 -16.07 -2.49 -5.21
C SER A 115 -16.11 -4.00 -5.37
N LEU A 116 -16.58 -4.53 -6.51
CA LEU A 116 -16.49 -5.96 -6.80
C LEU A 116 -15.03 -6.43 -6.84
N LEU A 117 -14.13 -5.71 -7.51
CA LEU A 117 -12.70 -6.03 -7.51
C LEU A 117 -12.11 -6.00 -6.10
N LEU A 118 -12.44 -5.00 -5.29
CA LEU A 118 -11.98 -4.88 -3.91
C LEU A 118 -12.53 -6.01 -3.02
N SER A 119 -13.74 -6.48 -3.29
CA SER A 119 -14.36 -7.58 -2.54
C SER A 119 -13.71 -8.93 -2.77
N THR A 120 -12.88 -9.09 -3.81
CA THR A 120 -12.14 -10.33 -4.07
C THR A 120 -10.97 -10.55 -3.11
N TRP A 121 -10.65 -9.57 -2.27
CA TRP A 121 -9.63 -9.68 -1.23
C TRP A 121 -10.21 -10.26 0.08
N PRO A 122 -9.60 -11.22 0.72
CA PRO A 122 -8.45 -12.10 0.39
C PRO A 122 -8.88 -13.48 -0.15
N THR A 123 -9.95 -13.57 -0.90
CA THR A 123 -10.65 -14.82 -1.25
C THR A 123 -10.11 -15.55 -2.50
N PRO A 124 -10.37 -16.89 -2.64
CA PRO A 124 -9.90 -17.71 -3.75
C PRO A 124 -10.41 -17.26 -5.13
N ALA A 125 -9.65 -17.65 -6.15
CA ALA A 125 -9.79 -17.26 -7.55
C ALA A 125 -11.21 -17.42 -8.17
N ASP A 126 -12.00 -18.39 -7.70
CA ASP A 126 -13.31 -18.71 -8.31
C ASP A 126 -14.38 -17.64 -8.06
N ARG A 127 -14.25 -16.86 -7.00
CA ARG A 127 -15.19 -15.77 -6.70
C ARG A 127 -14.87 -14.47 -7.46
N GLY A 128 -13.71 -14.42 -8.12
CA GLY A 128 -13.24 -13.23 -8.82
C GLY A 128 -13.74 -13.10 -10.26
N LYS A 129 -14.17 -14.17 -10.93
CA LYS A 129 -14.49 -14.15 -12.36
C LYS A 129 -15.54 -13.12 -12.74
N ALA A 130 -16.67 -13.08 -12.05
CA ALA A 130 -17.72 -12.09 -12.31
C ALA A 130 -17.25 -10.65 -12.02
N ALA A 131 -16.51 -10.43 -10.93
CA ALA A 131 -15.94 -9.15 -10.59
C ALA A 131 -14.96 -8.64 -11.66
N PHE A 132 -14.09 -9.54 -12.14
CA PHE A 132 -13.16 -9.23 -13.23
C PHE A 132 -13.89 -8.91 -14.53
N GLN A 133 -14.91 -9.69 -14.87
CA GLN A 133 -15.69 -9.47 -16.08
C GLN A 133 -16.43 -8.12 -16.04
N THR A 134 -17.05 -7.76 -14.92
CA THR A 134 -17.69 -6.45 -14.73
C THR A 134 -16.68 -5.32 -14.89
N ALA A 135 -15.49 -5.46 -14.32
CA ALA A 135 -14.45 -4.46 -14.45
C ALA A 135 -13.89 -4.34 -15.88
N VAL A 136 -13.71 -5.46 -16.59
CA VAL A 136 -13.30 -5.48 -18.01
C VAL A 136 -14.34 -4.80 -18.88
N VAL A 137 -15.62 -5.10 -18.70
CA VAL A 137 -16.71 -4.45 -19.45
C VAL A 137 -16.68 -2.94 -19.21
N TYR A 138 -16.56 -2.49 -17.95
CA TYR A 138 -16.49 -1.07 -17.63
C TYR A 138 -15.26 -0.39 -18.27
N ALA A 139 -14.08 -1.02 -18.15
CA ALA A 139 -12.83 -0.46 -18.65
C ALA A 139 -12.81 -0.33 -20.19
N ASN A 140 -13.44 -1.27 -20.90
CA ASN A 140 -13.50 -1.28 -22.35
C ASN A 140 -14.61 -0.40 -22.94
N ASP A 141 -15.57 0.02 -22.13
CA ASP A 141 -16.66 0.88 -22.58
C ASP A 141 -16.14 2.32 -22.76
N THR A 142 -15.91 2.71 -24.01
CA THR A 142 -15.36 4.03 -24.39
C THR A 142 -16.31 5.20 -24.07
N THR A 143 -17.56 4.94 -23.75
CA THR A 143 -18.50 5.96 -23.28
C THR A 143 -18.20 6.42 -21.85
N ASN A 144 -17.48 5.60 -21.07
CA ASN A 144 -17.02 5.98 -19.75
C ASN A 144 -15.82 6.95 -19.82
N PRO A 145 -15.71 7.91 -18.89
CA PRO A 145 -14.59 8.86 -18.85
C PRO A 145 -13.23 8.14 -18.86
N PRO A 146 -12.25 8.57 -19.68
CA PRO A 146 -10.93 7.91 -19.74
C PRO A 146 -10.23 7.76 -18.38
N LYS A 147 -10.36 8.78 -17.53
CA LYS A 147 -9.83 8.74 -16.16
C LYS A 147 -10.41 7.60 -15.34
N ASP A 148 -11.71 7.37 -15.44
CA ASP A 148 -12.41 6.35 -14.68
C ASP A 148 -12.09 4.95 -15.21
N ARG A 149 -12.00 4.81 -16.54
CA ARG A 149 -11.53 3.59 -17.20
C ARG A 149 -10.11 3.23 -16.77
N PHE A 150 -9.21 4.21 -16.73
CA PHE A 150 -7.85 4.00 -16.23
C PHE A 150 -7.84 3.48 -14.78
N GLU A 151 -8.61 4.09 -13.88
CA GLU A 151 -8.67 3.69 -12.47
C GLU A 151 -9.15 2.24 -12.31
N VAL A 152 -10.18 1.85 -13.06
CA VAL A 152 -10.69 0.46 -13.06
C VAL A 152 -9.67 -0.50 -13.65
N SER A 153 -9.04 -0.16 -14.79
CA SER A 153 -8.00 -0.98 -15.43
C SER A 153 -6.78 -1.18 -14.54
N ALA A 154 -6.34 -0.12 -13.85
CA ALA A 154 -5.23 -0.19 -12.91
C ALA A 154 -5.55 -1.10 -11.71
N LEU A 155 -6.77 -1.02 -11.18
CA LEU A 155 -7.23 -1.89 -10.09
C LEU A 155 -7.38 -3.34 -10.57
N LEU A 156 -7.92 -3.55 -11.76
CA LEU A 156 -8.04 -4.86 -12.40
C LEU A 156 -6.68 -5.53 -12.55
N ALA A 157 -5.68 -4.82 -13.10
CA ALA A 157 -4.31 -5.32 -13.19
C ALA A 157 -3.74 -5.69 -11.82
N ALA A 158 -3.94 -4.82 -10.82
CA ALA A 158 -3.49 -5.06 -9.46
C ALA A 158 -4.13 -6.32 -8.84
N GLN A 159 -5.40 -6.57 -9.07
CA GLN A 159 -6.08 -7.77 -8.56
C GLN A 159 -5.72 -9.03 -9.35
N GLN A 160 -5.52 -8.92 -10.67
CA GLN A 160 -5.14 -10.06 -11.53
C GLN A 160 -3.83 -10.70 -11.06
N PHE A 161 -2.84 -9.91 -10.66
CA PHE A 161 -1.60 -10.47 -10.12
C PHE A 161 -1.79 -11.22 -8.81
N LYS A 162 -2.68 -10.78 -7.95
CA LYS A 162 -3.02 -11.48 -6.70
C LYS A 162 -3.59 -12.88 -6.97
N ILE A 163 -4.51 -13.00 -7.93
CA ILE A 163 -5.18 -14.25 -8.25
C ILE A 163 -4.21 -15.23 -8.90
N GLN A 164 -3.38 -14.77 -9.83
CA GLN A 164 -2.40 -15.61 -10.53
C GLN A 164 -1.35 -16.21 -9.60
N ARG A 165 -1.12 -15.62 -8.43
CA ARG A 165 -0.07 -16.03 -7.48
C ARG A 165 -0.61 -16.65 -6.18
N ASN A 166 -1.80 -17.25 -6.20
CA ASN A 166 -2.38 -17.93 -5.03
C ASN A 166 -2.39 -17.07 -3.75
N GLY A 167 -2.79 -15.81 -3.87
CA GLY A 167 -2.88 -14.90 -2.72
C GLY A 167 -1.55 -14.38 -2.19
N ARG A 168 -0.41 -14.70 -2.83
CA ARG A 168 0.85 -14.05 -2.49
C ARG A 168 0.78 -12.55 -2.79
N ALA A 169 1.36 -11.76 -1.92
CA ALA A 169 1.28 -10.30 -2.04
C ALA A 169 1.81 -9.82 -3.40
N LEU A 170 1.16 -8.84 -3.98
CA LEU A 170 1.42 -8.20 -5.26
C LEU A 170 2.85 -7.74 -5.49
N SER A 171 3.60 -7.76 -4.44
CA SER A 171 4.93 -7.24 -4.38
C SER A 171 6.00 -8.15 -4.99
N ASP A 172 5.65 -9.36 -5.38
CA ASP A 172 6.65 -10.38 -5.69
C ASP A 172 7.19 -10.33 -7.13
N ASP A 173 6.60 -9.49 -7.99
CA ASP A 173 7.04 -9.34 -9.37
C ASP A 173 6.99 -7.89 -9.85
N PRO A 174 8.06 -7.12 -9.64
CA PRO A 174 8.18 -5.76 -10.16
C PRO A 174 8.06 -5.70 -11.68
N VAL A 175 8.53 -6.72 -12.38
CA VAL A 175 8.46 -6.81 -13.85
C VAL A 175 7.03 -6.96 -14.34
N ALA A 176 6.20 -7.75 -13.64
CA ALA A 176 4.78 -7.86 -13.99
C ALA A 176 4.03 -6.55 -13.77
N HIS A 177 4.37 -5.80 -12.72
CA HIS A 177 3.81 -4.48 -12.49
C HIS A 177 4.24 -3.46 -13.54
N GLU A 178 5.49 -3.48 -13.95
CA GLU A 178 5.99 -2.61 -15.03
C GLU A 178 5.30 -2.91 -16.35
N LYS A 179 5.16 -4.19 -16.73
CA LYS A 179 4.39 -4.59 -17.92
C LYS A 179 2.93 -4.15 -17.87
N ALA A 180 2.31 -4.14 -16.69
CA ALA A 180 0.96 -3.61 -16.54
C ALA A 180 0.92 -2.08 -16.71
N ALA A 181 1.90 -1.38 -16.15
CA ALA A 181 2.04 0.07 -16.34
C ALA A 181 2.24 0.43 -17.82
N ASP A 182 3.06 -0.36 -18.54
CA ASP A 182 3.32 -0.17 -19.96
C ASP A 182 2.03 -0.34 -20.80
N ARG A 183 1.22 -1.35 -20.48
CA ARG A 183 -0.08 -1.54 -21.13
C ARG A 183 -1.04 -0.37 -20.86
N LEU A 184 -1.13 0.06 -19.60
CA LEU A 184 -1.97 1.21 -19.24
C LEU A 184 -1.48 2.50 -19.93
N PHE A 185 -0.17 2.68 -20.02
CA PHE A 185 0.41 3.82 -20.72
C PHE A 185 0.13 3.77 -22.23
N ALA A 186 0.22 2.59 -22.85
CA ALA A 186 -0.09 2.40 -24.26
C ALA A 186 -1.57 2.67 -24.57
N GLU A 187 -2.48 2.27 -23.66
CA GLU A 187 -3.92 2.44 -23.83
C GLU A 187 -4.39 3.87 -23.52
N PHE A 188 -3.91 4.47 -22.45
CA PHE A 188 -4.43 5.75 -21.96
C PHE A 188 -3.49 6.94 -22.23
N GLY A 189 -2.29 6.68 -22.75
CA GLY A 189 -1.30 7.71 -23.07
C GLY A 189 -0.57 8.28 -21.84
N ALA A 190 0.10 9.40 -22.08
CA ALA A 190 0.90 10.14 -21.11
C ALA A 190 0.01 10.99 -20.19
N THR A 191 -0.82 10.34 -19.38
CA THR A 191 -1.71 11.01 -18.42
C THR A 191 -1.03 11.14 -17.04
N PRO A 192 -1.46 12.10 -16.20
CA PRO A 192 -0.99 12.17 -14.82
C PRO A 192 -1.14 10.84 -14.07
N GLN A 193 -2.24 10.12 -14.29
CA GLN A 193 -2.52 8.83 -13.66
C GLN A 193 -1.53 7.74 -14.10
N SER A 194 -1.14 7.72 -15.37
CA SER A 194 -0.13 6.80 -15.91
C SER A 194 1.22 7.02 -15.21
N PHE A 195 1.64 8.27 -15.04
CA PHE A 195 2.87 8.60 -14.33
C PHE A 195 2.78 8.27 -12.84
N ASP A 196 1.65 8.52 -12.19
CA ASP A 196 1.44 8.16 -10.78
C ASP A 196 1.53 6.64 -10.59
N TYR A 197 1.07 5.84 -11.57
CA TYR A 197 1.18 4.40 -11.52
C TYR A 197 2.64 3.94 -11.60
N TYR A 198 3.44 4.50 -12.52
CA TYR A 198 4.89 4.25 -12.57
C TYR A 198 5.61 4.65 -11.29
N LEU A 199 5.27 5.81 -10.72
CA LEU A 199 5.89 6.29 -9.48
C LEU A 199 5.59 5.38 -8.29
N ARG A 200 4.40 4.77 -8.23
CA ARG A 200 4.06 3.75 -7.22
C ARG A 200 4.94 2.51 -7.35
N ILE A 201 5.25 2.09 -8.59
CA ILE A 201 6.19 0.99 -8.84
C ILE A 201 7.58 1.40 -8.38
N ALA A 202 8.05 2.58 -8.77
CA ALA A 202 9.37 3.09 -8.38
C ALA A 202 9.54 3.18 -6.85
N ASP A 203 8.48 3.51 -6.11
CA ASP A 203 8.51 3.57 -4.64
C ASP A 203 8.51 2.17 -3.98
N ALA A 204 8.07 1.11 -4.70
CA ALA A 204 7.86 -0.22 -4.14
C ALA A 204 8.81 -1.30 -4.67
N ALA A 205 9.49 -1.07 -5.77
CA ALA A 205 10.35 -2.05 -6.43
C ALA A 205 11.76 -2.11 -5.81
N ASP A 206 12.54 -3.11 -6.24
CA ASP A 206 13.97 -3.18 -6.00
C ASP A 206 14.72 -1.99 -6.61
N ALA A 207 16.00 -1.86 -6.28
CA ALA A 207 16.79 -0.69 -6.64
C ALA A 207 16.88 -0.46 -8.15
N GLU A 208 17.06 -1.52 -8.93
CA GLU A 208 17.22 -1.43 -10.38
C GLU A 208 15.92 -1.06 -11.09
N THR A 209 14.84 -1.79 -10.79
CA THR A 209 13.50 -1.51 -11.33
C THR A 209 13.02 -0.12 -10.91
N SER A 210 13.23 0.26 -9.64
CA SER A 210 12.90 1.59 -9.11
C SER A 210 13.57 2.70 -9.94
N ASN A 211 14.88 2.58 -10.18
CA ASN A 211 15.64 3.57 -10.95
C ASN A 211 15.19 3.64 -12.42
N ARG A 212 15.02 2.48 -13.06
CA ARG A 212 14.60 2.41 -14.47
C ARG A 212 13.24 3.09 -14.68
N VAL A 213 12.27 2.75 -13.85
CA VAL A 213 10.91 3.31 -13.92
C VAL A 213 10.90 4.79 -13.58
N ALA A 214 11.66 5.21 -12.56
CA ALA A 214 11.75 6.61 -12.19
C ALA A 214 12.39 7.48 -13.30
N ARG A 215 13.46 7.01 -13.95
CA ARG A 215 14.07 7.70 -15.09
C ARG A 215 13.09 7.89 -16.24
N ARG A 216 12.25 6.89 -16.50
CA ARG A 216 11.20 6.98 -17.52
C ARG A 216 10.22 8.13 -17.22
N VAL A 217 9.78 8.29 -15.96
CA VAL A 217 8.91 9.42 -15.56
C VAL A 217 9.66 10.76 -15.63
N ALA A 218 10.92 10.81 -15.20
CA ALA A 218 11.71 12.02 -15.20
C ALA A 218 11.92 12.59 -16.62
N SER A 219 12.09 11.71 -17.62
CA SER A 219 12.27 12.08 -19.04
C SER A 219 10.95 12.35 -19.79
N ALA A 220 9.82 11.96 -19.23
CA ALA A 220 8.51 12.08 -19.87
C ALA A 220 7.89 13.48 -19.66
N PRO A 221 6.79 13.84 -20.36
CA PRO A 221 6.03 15.08 -20.14
C PRO A 221 5.18 15.03 -18.85
N ALA A 222 5.75 14.51 -17.77
CA ALA A 222 5.13 14.46 -16.45
C ALA A 222 5.17 15.85 -15.79
N SER A 223 4.28 16.07 -14.80
CA SER A 223 4.26 17.32 -14.01
C SER A 223 5.56 17.51 -13.21
N ALA A 224 5.87 18.77 -12.84
CA ALA A 224 7.03 19.07 -12.01
C ALA A 224 7.03 18.31 -10.67
N ALA A 225 5.84 18.08 -10.07
CA ALA A 225 5.69 17.31 -8.84
C ALA A 225 6.05 15.83 -9.06
N GLN A 226 5.59 15.23 -10.16
CA GLN A 226 5.89 13.85 -10.53
C GLN A 226 7.39 13.67 -10.87
N LYS A 227 7.98 14.60 -11.60
CA LYS A 227 9.42 14.60 -11.88
C LYS A 227 10.25 14.72 -10.60
N LYS A 228 9.84 15.58 -9.65
CA LYS A 228 10.48 15.68 -8.33
C LYS A 228 10.39 14.37 -7.56
N GLN A 229 9.24 13.68 -7.62
CA GLN A 229 9.08 12.37 -6.99
C GLN A 229 9.97 11.31 -7.65
N ALA A 230 10.03 11.27 -8.98
CA ALA A 230 10.91 10.39 -9.72
C ALA A 230 12.39 10.64 -9.36
N GLN A 231 12.79 11.91 -9.21
CA GLN A 231 14.15 12.26 -8.83
C GLN A 231 14.54 11.69 -7.45
N VAL A 232 13.61 11.64 -6.48
CA VAL A 232 13.88 11.03 -5.18
C VAL A 232 14.23 9.53 -5.32
N ALA A 233 13.57 8.80 -6.22
CA ALA A 233 13.87 7.39 -6.47
C ALA A 233 15.22 7.22 -7.19
N ILE A 234 15.55 8.10 -8.13
CA ILE A 234 16.85 8.15 -8.81
C ILE A 234 17.97 8.46 -7.82
N ASP A 235 17.77 9.46 -6.95
CA ASP A 235 18.74 9.83 -5.91
C ASP A 235 18.96 8.69 -4.90
N ARG A 236 17.88 7.95 -4.56
CA ARG A 236 17.98 6.75 -3.70
C ARG A 236 18.84 5.68 -4.36
N HIS A 237 18.64 5.43 -5.65
CA HIS A 237 19.47 4.48 -6.39
C HIS A 237 20.95 4.93 -6.46
N ALA A 238 21.19 6.22 -6.57
CA ALA A 238 22.55 6.77 -6.58
C ALA A 238 23.31 6.59 -5.25
N LEU A 239 22.67 6.13 -4.18
CA LEU A 239 23.32 5.73 -2.93
C LEU A 239 23.92 4.32 -3.03
N VAL A 240 23.47 3.47 -3.94
CA VAL A 240 24.00 2.10 -4.11
C VAL A 240 25.48 2.19 -4.50
N GLY A 241 26.31 1.40 -3.85
CA GLY A 241 27.77 1.41 -3.98
C GLY A 241 28.48 2.50 -3.20
N LYS A 242 27.76 3.43 -2.55
CA LYS A 242 28.36 4.53 -1.77
C LYS A 242 28.29 4.27 -0.27
N PRO A 243 29.25 4.84 0.50
CA PRO A 243 29.22 4.77 1.95
C PRO A 243 27.97 5.45 2.51
N LEU A 244 27.29 4.77 3.44
CA LEU A 244 26.20 5.35 4.20
C LEU A 244 26.74 6.13 5.40
N SER A 245 26.57 7.46 5.37
CA SER A 245 26.91 8.34 6.49
C SER A 245 25.68 8.56 7.37
N LEU A 246 25.37 7.56 8.22
CA LEU A 246 24.28 7.61 9.18
C LEU A 246 24.83 7.45 10.59
N THR A 247 24.44 8.35 11.47
CA THR A 247 24.69 8.23 12.91
C THR A 247 23.42 7.72 13.58
N LEU A 248 23.39 6.44 13.90
CA LEU A 248 22.30 5.80 14.62
C LEU A 248 22.71 5.55 16.07
N LYS A 249 21.71 5.52 16.95
CA LYS A 249 21.89 5.09 18.34
C LYS A 249 20.90 3.97 18.64
N SER A 250 21.37 2.94 19.29
CA SER A 250 20.51 1.89 19.81
C SER A 250 19.57 2.45 20.91
N ALA A 251 18.55 1.69 21.27
CA ALA A 251 17.58 2.10 22.28
C ALA A 251 18.21 2.35 23.67
N ASP A 252 19.38 1.73 23.96
CA ASP A 252 20.20 1.96 25.14
C ASP A 252 21.20 3.13 25.01
N GLY A 253 21.12 3.89 23.92
CA GLY A 253 21.90 5.10 23.67
C GLY A 253 23.28 4.90 23.04
N LYS A 254 23.72 3.67 22.79
CA LYS A 254 25.01 3.37 22.18
C LYS A 254 25.03 3.76 20.70
N ALA A 255 26.10 4.39 20.27
CA ALA A 255 26.32 4.67 18.85
C ALA A 255 26.49 3.36 18.06
N LEU A 256 25.83 3.28 16.92
CA LEU A 256 25.92 2.14 16.01
C LEU A 256 26.81 2.51 14.83
N ASP A 257 27.86 1.72 14.64
CA ASP A 257 28.67 1.79 13.44
C ASP A 257 28.15 0.77 12.42
N LEU A 258 27.73 1.26 11.26
CA LEU A 258 27.29 0.41 10.14
C LEU A 258 28.47 -0.14 9.35
N ARG A 259 29.71 0.27 9.67
CA ARG A 259 30.95 -0.13 9.00
C ARG A 259 31.66 -1.22 9.80
N GLN A 260 31.13 -2.41 9.79
CA GLN A 260 31.73 -3.52 10.51
C GLN A 260 32.41 -4.48 9.54
N ALA A 261 33.74 -4.52 9.57
CA ALA A 261 34.53 -5.39 8.70
C ALA A 261 34.06 -6.86 8.80
N GLY A 262 33.82 -7.48 7.65
CA GLY A 262 33.36 -8.86 7.54
C GLY A 262 31.91 -9.11 7.91
N LYS A 263 31.12 -8.07 8.21
CA LYS A 263 29.68 -8.21 8.50
C LYS A 263 28.84 -7.54 7.42
N VAL A 264 27.65 -8.06 7.22
CA VAL A 264 26.57 -7.44 6.42
C VAL A 264 25.55 -6.88 7.38
N THR A 265 25.22 -5.60 7.27
CA THR A 265 24.20 -4.98 8.10
C THR A 265 22.87 -4.85 7.32
N VAL A 266 21.80 -5.42 7.86
CA VAL A 266 20.43 -5.22 7.38
C VAL A 266 19.78 -4.12 8.21
N LEU A 267 19.57 -2.97 7.59
CA LEU A 267 18.84 -1.86 8.19
C LEU A 267 17.36 -1.97 7.80
N TYR A 268 16.51 -2.35 8.74
CA TYR A 268 15.06 -2.48 8.58
C TYR A 268 14.36 -1.22 9.11
N VAL A 269 13.84 -0.41 8.19
CA VAL A 269 13.12 0.84 8.52
C VAL A 269 11.62 0.56 8.52
N TRP A 270 10.94 0.83 9.62
CA TRP A 270 9.56 0.44 9.84
C TRP A 270 8.76 1.46 10.67
N SER A 271 7.45 1.24 10.81
CA SER A 271 6.57 1.99 11.69
C SER A 271 5.65 1.06 12.49
N ALA A 272 5.14 1.53 13.63
CA ALA A 272 4.25 0.75 14.50
C ALA A 272 2.95 0.31 13.79
N GLN A 273 2.58 0.98 12.71
CA GLN A 273 1.38 0.65 11.92
C GLN A 273 1.58 -0.58 11.01
N HIS A 274 2.80 -1.11 10.90
CA HIS A 274 3.12 -2.23 10.04
C HIS A 274 3.02 -3.56 10.79
N SER A 275 2.46 -4.55 10.09
CA SER A 275 1.85 -5.74 10.68
C SER A 275 2.82 -6.80 11.21
N ALA A 276 2.29 -7.69 12.07
CA ALA A 276 2.95 -8.92 12.50
C ALA A 276 3.45 -9.81 11.33
N ALA A 277 2.82 -9.73 10.14
CA ALA A 277 3.23 -10.47 8.96
C ALA A 277 4.61 -10.04 8.43
N ASP A 278 4.95 -8.74 8.55
CA ASP A 278 6.26 -8.23 8.14
C ASP A 278 7.37 -8.73 9.05
N TRP A 279 7.10 -8.82 10.36
CA TRP A 279 8.02 -9.42 11.33
C TRP A 279 8.24 -10.91 11.08
N ALA A 280 7.19 -11.66 10.75
CA ALA A 280 7.31 -13.08 10.42
C ALA A 280 8.12 -13.30 9.12
N ALA A 281 7.96 -12.43 8.12
CA ALA A 281 8.77 -12.46 6.89
C ALA A 281 10.23 -12.17 7.20
N LEU A 282 10.50 -11.14 8.01
CA LEU A 282 11.84 -10.77 8.44
C LEU A 282 12.52 -11.90 9.24
N ALA A 283 11.79 -12.55 10.17
CA ALA A 283 12.30 -13.65 10.97
C ALA A 283 12.69 -14.87 10.10
N ARG A 284 11.86 -15.22 9.11
CA ARG A 284 12.20 -16.30 8.14
C ARG A 284 13.46 -15.97 7.35
N THR A 285 13.57 -14.74 6.86
CA THR A 285 14.77 -14.31 6.11
C THR A 285 16.01 -14.34 6.99
N LYS A 286 15.87 -13.98 8.29
CA LYS A 286 16.99 -14.04 9.23
C LYS A 286 17.50 -15.45 9.44
N GLN A 287 16.63 -16.45 9.49
CA GLN A 287 17.02 -17.85 9.62
C GLN A 287 17.86 -18.34 8.43
N ALA A 288 17.61 -17.79 7.23
CA ALA A 288 18.33 -18.11 6.00
C ALA A 288 19.51 -17.16 5.72
N ALA A 289 19.69 -16.11 6.53
CA ALA A 289 20.76 -15.14 6.33
C ALA A 289 22.12 -15.69 6.76
N PRO A 290 23.21 -15.21 6.17
CA PRO A 290 24.57 -15.54 6.61
C PRO A 290 24.78 -15.24 8.11
N PRO A 291 25.58 -16.04 8.82
CA PRO A 291 25.77 -15.91 10.27
C PRO A 291 26.43 -14.58 10.68
N ASN A 292 27.14 -13.94 9.78
CA ASN A 292 27.76 -12.62 9.95
C ASN A 292 26.81 -11.45 9.65
N THR A 293 25.51 -11.69 9.50
CA THR A 293 24.53 -10.64 9.25
C THR A 293 24.09 -9.97 10.55
N GLU A 294 24.27 -8.66 10.64
CA GLU A 294 23.78 -7.82 11.73
C GLU A 294 22.43 -7.20 11.37
N TRP A 295 21.53 -7.11 12.37
CA TRP A 295 20.17 -6.64 12.17
C TRP A 295 19.89 -5.40 12.98
N VAL A 296 19.64 -4.29 12.30
CA VAL A 296 19.32 -2.99 12.88
C VAL A 296 17.90 -2.61 12.48
N CYS A 297 17.01 -2.53 13.48
CA CYS A 297 15.59 -2.20 13.28
C CYS A 297 15.35 -0.75 13.70
N VAL A 298 14.99 0.11 12.76
CA VAL A 298 14.77 1.54 12.98
C VAL A 298 13.29 1.86 12.91
N ALA A 299 12.73 2.31 14.02
CA ALA A 299 11.35 2.73 14.13
C ALA A 299 11.21 4.24 13.83
N LEU A 300 10.37 4.61 12.85
CA LEU A 300 10.20 6.01 12.45
C LEU A 300 9.13 6.77 13.24
N ASP A 301 8.08 6.10 13.69
CA ASP A 301 6.91 6.73 14.34
C ASP A 301 6.53 6.06 15.67
N THR A 302 7.46 5.30 16.24
CA THR A 302 7.23 4.46 17.43
C THR A 302 7.89 5.09 18.63
N THR A 303 7.18 5.10 19.73
CA THR A 303 7.74 5.46 21.05
C THR A 303 8.54 4.30 21.64
N ALA A 304 9.37 4.57 22.64
CA ALA A 304 10.12 3.53 23.34
C ALA A 304 9.19 2.47 24.00
N ALA A 305 8.02 2.89 24.49
CA ALA A 305 7.03 1.99 25.08
C ALA A 305 6.39 1.07 24.04
N GLU A 306 6.02 1.59 22.88
CA GLU A 306 5.49 0.78 21.76
C GLU A 306 6.57 -0.16 21.21
N LEU A 307 7.82 0.28 21.16
CA LEU A 307 8.93 -0.56 20.74
C LEU A 307 9.10 -1.75 21.69
N ALA A 308 9.02 -1.53 23.01
CA ALA A 308 9.12 -2.60 24.01
C ALA A 308 8.05 -3.70 23.78
N GLN A 309 6.84 -3.33 23.35
CA GLN A 309 5.76 -4.27 23.06
C GLN A 309 6.01 -5.12 21.81
N VAL A 310 6.74 -4.59 20.81
CA VAL A 310 7.02 -5.26 19.54
C VAL A 310 8.41 -5.89 19.49
N SER A 311 9.35 -5.46 20.34
CA SER A 311 10.73 -5.97 20.33
C SER A 311 10.81 -7.47 20.60
N GLY A 312 9.90 -8.04 21.40
CA GLY A 312 9.78 -9.48 21.60
C GLY A 312 9.39 -10.29 20.35
N LYS A 313 8.88 -9.63 19.30
CA LYS A 313 8.52 -10.22 18.01
C LYS A 313 9.58 -10.01 16.93
N ALA A 314 10.49 -9.07 17.17
CA ALA A 314 11.63 -8.88 16.29
C ALA A 314 12.53 -10.12 16.27
N PRO A 315 13.26 -10.37 15.19
CA PRO A 315 14.23 -11.45 15.17
C PRO A 315 15.18 -11.35 16.35
N ALA A 316 15.40 -12.44 17.09
CA ALA A 316 16.32 -12.49 18.21
C ALA A 316 17.69 -11.87 17.85
N LYS A 317 18.32 -11.15 18.77
CA LYS A 317 19.60 -10.43 18.54
C LYS A 317 19.52 -9.30 17.51
N SER A 318 18.37 -8.64 17.33
CA SER A 318 18.29 -7.40 16.53
C SER A 318 18.55 -6.19 17.42
N THR A 319 19.32 -5.23 16.92
CA THR A 319 19.52 -3.94 17.57
C THR A 319 18.37 -3.02 17.19
N HIS A 320 17.72 -2.43 18.18
CA HIS A 320 16.59 -1.53 17.96
C HIS A 320 17.01 -0.08 18.16
N CYS A 321 16.54 0.80 17.24
CA CYS A 321 16.74 2.24 17.31
C CYS A 321 15.38 2.94 17.42
N VAL A 322 15.27 3.84 18.39
CA VAL A 322 14.18 4.81 18.50
C VAL A 322 14.75 6.19 18.18
N LEU A 323 14.18 6.85 17.20
CA LEU A 323 14.67 8.12 16.71
C LEU A 323 13.79 9.27 17.25
N ASN A 324 14.43 10.37 17.66
CA ASN A 324 13.73 11.62 17.88
C ASN A 324 13.34 12.26 16.51
N GLN A 325 12.56 13.33 16.55
CA GLN A 325 12.04 13.97 15.34
C GLN A 325 13.13 14.43 14.37
N THR A 326 14.22 15.00 14.88
CA THR A 326 15.36 15.47 14.06
C THR A 326 16.05 14.29 13.38
N GLN A 327 16.38 13.25 14.15
CA GLN A 327 17.01 12.05 13.62
C GLN A 327 16.15 11.33 12.57
N ARG A 328 14.80 11.32 12.76
CA ARG A 328 13.87 10.80 11.75
C ARG A 328 13.97 11.56 10.44
N ALA A 329 13.94 12.89 10.52
CA ALA A 329 14.04 13.74 9.33
C ALA A 329 15.38 13.54 8.60
N GLU A 330 16.49 13.44 9.34
CA GLU A 330 17.81 13.17 8.80
C GLU A 330 17.90 11.81 8.12
N LEU A 331 17.39 10.74 8.77
CA LEU A 331 17.38 9.40 8.20
C LEU A 331 16.51 9.33 6.94
N VAL A 332 15.29 9.87 6.99
CA VAL A 332 14.37 9.91 5.83
C VAL A 332 15.03 10.67 4.67
N LYS A 333 15.71 11.78 4.94
CA LYS A 333 16.43 12.57 3.93
C LYS A 333 17.64 11.81 3.38
N ALA A 334 18.46 11.19 4.25
CA ALA A 334 19.68 10.48 3.87
C ALA A 334 19.38 9.24 3.03
N LEU A 335 18.42 8.41 3.47
CA LEU A 335 18.04 7.17 2.80
C LEU A 335 16.96 7.35 1.72
N LYS A 336 16.43 8.58 1.53
CA LYS A 336 15.34 8.87 0.60
C LYS A 336 14.12 7.95 0.83
N VAL A 337 13.79 7.70 2.10
CA VAL A 337 12.67 6.84 2.49
C VAL A 337 11.34 7.48 2.07
N ARG A 338 10.54 6.76 1.30
CA ARG A 338 9.19 7.20 0.88
C ARG A 338 8.09 6.26 1.33
N ARG A 339 8.45 5.02 1.59
CA ARG A 339 7.51 3.96 1.93
C ARG A 339 8.09 3.10 3.05
N LEU A 340 7.21 2.57 3.88
CA LEU A 340 7.52 1.64 4.96
C LEU A 340 6.67 0.36 4.80
N PRO A 341 7.14 -0.80 5.27
CA PRO A 341 8.51 -1.05 5.72
C PRO A 341 9.47 -1.15 4.53
N PHE A 342 10.74 -0.85 4.78
CA PHE A 342 11.78 -0.89 3.76
C PHE A 342 13.10 -1.42 4.34
N VAL A 343 13.89 -2.09 3.52
CA VAL A 343 15.20 -2.64 3.93
C VAL A 343 16.33 -2.02 3.12
N TYR A 344 17.46 -1.82 3.78
CA TYR A 344 18.73 -1.43 3.18
C TYR A 344 19.79 -2.43 3.63
N VAL A 345 20.58 -2.92 2.67
CA VAL A 345 21.68 -3.86 2.94
C VAL A 345 22.99 -3.12 2.81
N VAL A 346 23.79 -3.12 3.87
CA VAL A 346 25.06 -2.40 3.95
C VAL A 346 26.18 -3.44 4.07
N GLU A 347 27.18 -3.32 3.21
CA GLU A 347 28.37 -4.16 3.24
C GLU A 347 29.29 -3.82 4.42
N GLY A 348 30.21 -4.72 4.74
CA GLY A 348 31.18 -4.52 5.83
C GLY A 348 32.10 -3.30 5.68
N LYS A 349 32.23 -2.74 4.48
CA LYS A 349 32.90 -1.47 4.22
C LYS A 349 32.02 -0.23 4.47
N GLY A 350 30.74 -0.44 4.82
CA GLY A 350 29.76 0.63 5.04
C GLY A 350 29.08 1.13 3.77
N ASN A 351 29.29 0.50 2.62
CA ASN A 351 28.62 0.87 1.38
C ASN A 351 27.23 0.26 1.32
N LEU A 352 26.29 1.00 0.76
CA LEU A 352 24.95 0.48 0.48
C LEU A 352 25.02 -0.51 -0.68
N ALA A 353 24.81 -1.80 -0.42
CA ALA A 353 24.77 -2.83 -1.46
C ALA A 353 23.46 -2.81 -2.25
N GLY A 354 22.36 -2.47 -1.58
CA GLY A 354 21.06 -2.42 -2.21
C GLY A 354 19.93 -2.08 -1.22
N TYR A 355 18.74 -1.94 -1.76
CA TYR A 355 17.55 -1.66 -0.97
C TYR A 355 16.31 -2.28 -1.61
N GLY A 356 15.26 -2.47 -0.82
CA GLY A 356 13.99 -3.01 -1.30
C GLY A 356 12.99 -3.19 -0.16
N ARG A 357 12.01 -4.03 -0.42
CA ARG A 357 11.02 -4.43 0.59
C ARG A 357 11.56 -5.60 1.41
N PRO A 358 10.98 -5.90 2.57
CA PRO A 358 11.40 -7.05 3.38
C PRO A 358 11.45 -8.37 2.61
N MET A 359 10.58 -8.56 1.62
CA MET A 359 10.54 -9.78 0.80
C MET A 359 11.63 -9.85 -0.27
N ASP A 360 12.23 -8.72 -0.65
CA ASP A 360 13.34 -8.66 -1.60
C ASP A 360 14.68 -9.00 -0.90
N LEU A 361 14.67 -9.06 0.44
CA LEU A 361 15.87 -9.22 1.25
C LEU A 361 16.67 -10.51 0.96
N PRO A 362 16.07 -11.69 0.70
CA PRO A 362 16.85 -12.87 0.31
C PRO A 362 17.71 -12.64 -0.93
N THR A 363 17.15 -11.98 -1.95
CA THR A 363 17.87 -11.64 -3.19
C THR A 363 18.98 -10.61 -2.94
N LEU A 364 18.69 -9.59 -2.11
CA LEU A 364 19.67 -8.57 -1.74
C LEU A 364 20.84 -9.16 -0.95
N LEU A 365 20.61 -10.08 -0.02
CA LEU A 365 21.66 -10.76 0.73
C LEU A 365 22.50 -11.68 -0.17
N ALA A 366 21.87 -12.37 -1.14
CA ALA A 366 22.59 -13.22 -2.09
C ALA A 366 23.53 -12.42 -3.00
N SER A 367 23.22 -11.14 -3.29
CA SER A 367 24.08 -10.28 -4.11
C SER A 367 25.35 -9.80 -3.38
N VAL A 368 25.31 -9.72 -2.06
CA VAL A 368 26.44 -9.24 -1.23
C VAL A 368 27.45 -10.35 -0.91
N ASN A 369 27.03 -11.60 -1.00
CA ASN A 369 27.87 -12.75 -0.68
C ASN A 369 28.62 -13.34 -1.90
N ARG A 370 28.57 -12.64 -3.02
CA ARG A 370 29.36 -12.96 -4.23
C ARG A 370 30.64 -12.13 -4.26
#